data_9ab33fcb90b16c646b8e8706ea3eb84a
#
_entry.id   9ab33fcb90b16c646b8e8706ea3eb84a
#
_cell.length_a   1.000
_cell.length_b   1.000
_cell.length_c   1.000
_cell.angle_alpha   90.00
_cell.angle_beta   90.00
_cell.angle_gamma   90.00
#
_symmetry.space_group_name_H-M   'P 1'
#
loop_
_entity.id
_entity.type
_entity.pdbx_description
1 polymer ?
#
loop_
_entity_poly.entity_id
_entity_poly.type
_entity_poly.pdbx_seq_one_letter_code
_entity_poly.pdbx_strand_id
1 'polypeptide(L)'
;IYLQGYNQLSMASDDFDPGPWLDEISSLYRKADPAHDFSHILRVCNMARKIGQEEKADMRVLLPAALLHDLGSKKGAGSEQEPSGQAGLGAARAFLQGKGLGRDRIEKVLYAVEVHSFSRGVRPVTLEARILQDADRLDAMGAIGIARLFVTGGALGREMYHLQDPFCREREPDDKRWNLDHFYRKLL
;
A
#
# COMPACT_ATOMS: atom_id res chain seq x y z
N ILE A 1 13.50 -7.29 15.08
CA ILE A 1 14.40 -6.31 14.42
C ILE A 1 13.58 -5.19 13.77
N TYR A 2 12.46 -5.46 13.09
CA TYR A 2 11.65 -4.41 12.43
C TYR A 2 10.84 -3.54 13.41
N LEU A 3 10.36 -4.09 14.53
CA LEU A 3 9.63 -3.35 15.56
C LEU A 3 10.51 -2.40 16.38
N GLN A 4 11.83 -2.68 16.50
CA GLN A 4 12.78 -1.80 17.21
C GLN A 4 13.01 -0.47 16.47
N GLY A 5 12.92 -0.44 15.13
CA GLY A 5 13.02 0.80 14.35
C GLY A 5 11.82 1.74 14.51
N TYR A 6 10.68 1.22 14.95
CA TYR A 6 9.47 2.02 15.17
C TYR A 6 9.54 2.88 16.44
N ASN A 7 10.27 2.39 17.47
CA ASN A 7 10.38 3.07 18.77
C ASN A 7 11.46 4.17 18.82
N GLN A 8 12.22 4.42 17.75
CA GLN A 8 13.34 5.38 17.77
C GLN A 8 13.02 6.76 17.17
N LEU A 9 11.80 7.00 16.68
CA LEU A 9 11.43 8.32 16.19
C LEU A 9 10.84 9.13 17.33
N SER A 10 11.62 10.11 17.83
CA SER A 10 11.16 11.14 18.77
C SER A 10 9.83 11.74 18.31
N MET A 11 8.78 11.53 19.10
CA MET A 11 7.42 11.97 18.84
C MET A 11 7.30 13.44 19.26
N ALA A 12 6.96 14.32 18.34
CA ALA A 12 6.38 15.60 18.70
C ALA A 12 5.02 15.34 19.37
N SER A 13 4.65 16.12 20.38
CA SER A 13 3.52 15.86 21.27
C SER A 13 2.13 15.77 20.63
N ASP A 14 2.02 16.02 19.31
CA ASP A 14 0.78 16.01 18.52
C ASP A 14 0.72 14.91 17.45
N ASP A 15 1.74 14.06 17.32
CA ASP A 15 1.81 13.02 16.31
C ASP A 15 1.00 11.78 16.71
N PHE A 16 0.41 11.13 15.71
CA PHE A 16 -0.26 9.85 15.88
C PHE A 16 0.75 8.72 16.12
N ASP A 17 0.59 8.00 17.26
CA ASP A 17 1.35 6.79 17.54
C ASP A 17 0.59 5.54 17.09
N PRO A 18 1.06 4.84 16.05
CA PRO A 18 0.44 3.60 15.60
C PRO A 18 0.76 2.39 16.49
N GLY A 19 1.75 2.48 17.38
CA GLY A 19 2.22 1.36 18.21
C GLY A 19 1.09 0.55 18.85
N PRO A 20 0.12 1.18 19.52
CA PRO A 20 -1.02 0.47 20.14
C PRO A 20 -1.94 -0.27 19.15
N TRP A 21 -1.84 -0.02 17.84
CA TRP A 21 -2.68 -0.64 16.82
C TRP A 21 -1.99 -1.78 16.08
N LEU A 22 -0.65 -1.89 16.18
CA LEU A 22 0.14 -2.77 15.31
C LEU A 22 -0.22 -4.25 15.48
N ASP A 23 -0.44 -4.74 16.69
CA ASP A 23 -0.77 -6.15 16.93
C ASP A 23 -2.12 -6.52 16.31
N GLU A 24 -3.13 -5.66 16.50
CA GLU A 24 -4.46 -5.87 15.94
C GLU A 24 -4.41 -5.77 14.41
N ILE A 25 -3.75 -4.74 13.86
CA ILE A 25 -3.58 -4.57 12.41
C ILE A 25 -2.81 -5.75 11.82
N SER A 26 -1.72 -6.22 12.44
CA SER A 26 -0.95 -7.36 11.94
C SER A 26 -1.83 -8.60 11.77
N SER A 27 -2.80 -8.78 12.67
CA SER A 27 -3.75 -9.89 12.61
C SER A 27 -4.68 -9.82 11.40
N LEU A 28 -5.00 -8.61 10.90
CA LEU A 28 -5.84 -8.39 9.72
C LEU A 28 -5.13 -8.80 8.42
N TYR A 29 -3.79 -8.79 8.40
CA TYR A 29 -2.97 -9.14 7.23
C TYR A 29 -2.44 -10.59 7.25
N ARG A 30 -2.80 -11.43 8.22
CA ARG A 30 -2.31 -12.83 8.32
C ARG A 30 -2.58 -13.70 7.10
N LYS A 31 -3.58 -13.39 6.31
CA LYS A 31 -3.97 -14.12 5.09
C LYS A 31 -3.66 -13.34 3.80
N ALA A 32 -2.91 -12.26 3.90
CA ALA A 32 -2.46 -11.51 2.73
C ALA A 32 -1.43 -12.34 1.94
N ASP A 33 -1.32 -12.06 0.65
CA ASP A 33 -0.23 -12.66 -0.13
C ASP A 33 1.14 -12.11 0.32
N PRO A 34 2.24 -12.86 0.10
CA PRO A 34 3.56 -12.47 0.60
C PRO A 34 4.08 -11.12 0.06
N ALA A 35 3.54 -10.62 -1.05
CA ALA A 35 3.94 -9.33 -1.60
C ALA A 35 3.18 -8.15 -0.97
N HIS A 36 2.04 -8.42 -0.28
CA HIS A 36 1.18 -7.42 0.38
C HIS A 36 0.96 -7.80 1.86
N ASP A 37 1.99 -8.38 2.47
CA ASP A 37 1.98 -8.79 3.88
C ASP A 37 2.15 -7.58 4.82
N PHE A 38 2.10 -7.84 6.11
CA PHE A 38 2.26 -6.79 7.12
C PHE A 38 3.62 -6.08 7.05
N SER A 39 4.67 -6.73 6.50
CA SER A 39 5.98 -6.10 6.32
C SER A 39 5.95 -5.00 5.26
N HIS A 40 5.17 -5.18 4.19
CA HIS A 40 4.88 -4.13 3.22
C HIS A 40 4.17 -2.93 3.87
N ILE A 41 3.11 -3.20 4.64
CA ILE A 41 2.37 -2.15 5.34
C ILE A 41 3.29 -1.30 6.23
N LEU A 42 4.19 -1.93 6.98
CA LEU A 42 5.14 -1.22 7.82
C LEU A 42 6.14 -0.37 7.01
N ARG A 43 6.64 -0.87 5.87
CA ARG A 43 7.55 -0.07 5.02
C ARG A 43 6.84 1.14 4.43
N VAL A 44 5.62 0.96 3.90
CA VAL A 44 4.80 2.07 3.38
C VAL A 44 4.49 3.08 4.49
N CYS A 45 4.09 2.63 5.67
CA CYS A 45 3.81 3.51 6.81
C CYS A 45 5.05 4.32 7.24
N ASN A 46 6.23 3.71 7.26
CA ASN A 46 7.48 4.40 7.58
C ASN A 46 7.88 5.42 6.49
N MET A 47 7.68 5.10 5.23
CA MET A 47 7.92 6.03 4.13
C MET A 47 6.93 7.19 4.16
N ALA A 48 5.63 6.89 4.32
CA ALA A 48 4.58 7.91 4.47
C ALA A 48 4.86 8.84 5.65
N ARG A 49 5.33 8.32 6.79
CA ARG A 49 5.72 9.13 7.95
C ARG A 49 6.83 10.11 7.59
N LYS A 50 7.92 9.65 6.96
CA LYS A 50 9.05 10.51 6.58
C LYS A 50 8.60 11.64 5.65
N ILE A 51 7.89 11.30 4.58
CA ILE A 51 7.38 12.30 3.63
C ILE A 51 6.38 13.23 4.31
N GLY A 52 5.44 12.67 5.10
CA GLY A 52 4.40 13.44 5.77
C GLY A 52 4.93 14.45 6.78
N GLN A 53 6.02 14.12 7.49
CA GLN A 53 6.68 15.06 8.41
C GLN A 53 7.30 16.24 7.65
N GLU A 54 8.00 15.99 6.55
CA GLU A 54 8.59 17.04 5.71
C GLU A 54 7.52 17.92 5.05
N GLU A 55 6.45 17.31 4.55
CA GLU A 55 5.35 18.00 3.86
C GLU A 55 4.30 18.59 4.83
N LYS A 56 4.44 18.39 6.14
CA LYS A 56 3.52 18.86 7.20
C LYS A 56 2.08 18.35 7.02
N ALA A 57 1.93 17.09 6.64
CA ALA A 57 0.64 16.42 6.51
C ALA A 57 -0.01 16.14 7.87
N ASP A 58 -1.33 15.97 7.89
CA ASP A 58 -2.04 15.49 9.09
C ASP A 58 -1.71 14.00 9.34
N MET A 59 -0.78 13.76 10.26
CA MET A 59 -0.31 12.42 10.62
C MET A 59 -1.43 11.56 11.21
N ARG A 60 -2.49 12.18 11.78
CA ARG A 60 -3.67 11.48 12.31
C ARG A 60 -4.62 10.99 11.21
N VAL A 61 -4.39 11.41 9.97
CA VAL A 61 -5.05 10.89 8.76
C VAL A 61 -4.11 9.97 7.99
N LEU A 62 -2.86 10.42 7.75
CA LEU A 62 -1.91 9.75 6.89
C LEU A 62 -1.50 8.37 7.42
N LEU A 63 -1.11 8.26 8.70
CA LEU A 63 -0.61 6.99 9.23
C LEU A 63 -1.71 5.93 9.39
N PRO A 64 -2.94 6.24 9.89
CA PRO A 64 -4.04 5.30 9.81
C PRO A 64 -4.36 4.85 8.39
N ALA A 65 -4.32 5.76 7.40
CA ALA A 65 -4.54 5.40 6.01
C ALA A 65 -3.43 4.45 5.49
N ALA A 66 -2.16 4.73 5.81
CA ALA A 66 -1.03 3.86 5.44
C ALA A 66 -1.11 2.47 6.08
N LEU A 67 -1.61 2.36 7.32
CA LEU A 67 -1.78 1.07 7.98
C LEU A 67 -2.93 0.23 7.43
N LEU A 68 -3.92 0.85 6.81
CA LEU A 68 -5.15 0.19 6.37
C LEU A 68 -5.31 0.14 4.83
N HIS A 69 -4.35 0.66 4.05
CA HIS A 69 -4.51 0.89 2.61
C HIS A 69 -4.76 -0.38 1.80
N ASP A 70 -4.15 -1.48 2.17
CA ASP A 70 -4.29 -2.78 1.49
C ASP A 70 -5.22 -3.77 2.22
N LEU A 71 -6.00 -3.28 3.20
CA LEU A 71 -6.94 -4.12 3.92
C LEU A 71 -8.00 -4.68 2.97
N GLY A 72 -8.11 -6.02 2.93
CA GLY A 72 -9.04 -6.71 2.05
C GLY A 72 -8.61 -6.84 0.58
N SER A 73 -7.39 -6.43 0.23
CA SER A 73 -6.82 -6.71 -1.09
C SER A 73 -6.49 -8.20 -1.22
N LYS A 74 -7.45 -8.97 -1.73
CA LYS A 74 -7.22 -10.36 -2.14
C LYS A 74 -6.63 -10.38 -3.55
N LYS A 75 -5.33 -10.23 -3.69
CA LYS A 75 -4.61 -10.51 -4.93
C LYS A 75 -4.06 -11.94 -4.88
N GLY A 76 -4.95 -12.95 -4.85
CA GLY A 76 -4.60 -14.36 -5.05
C GLY A 76 -5.10 -14.83 -6.40
N ALA A 77 -4.41 -15.78 -7.02
CA ALA A 77 -4.82 -16.40 -8.27
C ALA A 77 -6.27 -16.90 -8.18
N GLY A 78 -7.16 -16.39 -9.05
CA GLY A 78 -8.50 -16.93 -9.24
C GLY A 78 -9.68 -16.12 -8.72
N SER A 79 -9.53 -14.93 -8.15
CA SER A 79 -10.67 -14.12 -7.75
C SER A 79 -10.98 -13.01 -8.77
N GLU A 80 -11.73 -13.35 -9.83
CA GLU A 80 -12.31 -12.37 -10.77
C GLU A 80 -13.52 -11.61 -10.19
N GLN A 81 -13.89 -11.85 -8.94
CA GLN A 81 -15.15 -11.33 -8.36
C GLN A 81 -14.90 -10.53 -7.10
N GLU A 82 -15.31 -9.32 -7.17
CA GLU A 82 -15.46 -8.17 -6.27
C GLU A 82 -14.36 -7.12 -6.47
N PRO A 83 -14.75 -5.86 -6.68
CA PRO A 83 -13.82 -4.75 -6.55
C PRO A 83 -13.35 -4.73 -5.11
N SER A 84 -12.10 -5.12 -4.88
CA SER A 84 -11.41 -5.23 -3.59
C SER A 84 -11.46 -3.94 -2.73
N GLY A 85 -12.10 -2.91 -3.23
CA GLY A 85 -12.26 -1.62 -2.59
C GLY A 85 -13.31 -1.57 -1.49
N GLN A 86 -14.54 -2.07 -1.72
CA GLN A 86 -15.65 -1.79 -0.77
C GLN A 86 -15.57 -2.63 0.50
N ALA A 87 -15.24 -3.92 0.40
CA ALA A 87 -15.09 -4.78 1.59
C ALA A 87 -13.92 -4.31 2.48
N GLY A 88 -12.79 -3.93 1.88
CA GLY A 88 -11.66 -3.37 2.59
C GLY A 88 -11.97 -2.03 3.26
N LEU A 89 -12.66 -1.13 2.56
CA LEU A 89 -13.12 0.15 3.14
C LEU A 89 -14.10 -0.05 4.29
N GLY A 90 -15.01 -1.04 4.19
CA GLY A 90 -15.92 -1.40 5.27
C GLY A 90 -15.18 -1.89 6.51
N ALA A 91 -14.20 -2.77 6.35
CA ALA A 91 -13.37 -3.26 7.45
C ALA A 91 -12.51 -2.15 8.07
N ALA A 92 -11.91 -1.28 7.24
CA ALA A 92 -11.16 -0.12 7.70
C ALA A 92 -12.06 0.84 8.50
N ARG A 93 -13.28 1.11 8.03
CA ARG A 93 -14.26 1.93 8.74
C ARG A 93 -14.60 1.34 10.11
N ALA A 94 -14.93 0.05 10.17
CA ALA A 94 -15.26 -0.62 11.43
C ALA A 94 -14.09 -0.57 12.42
N PHE A 95 -12.86 -0.80 11.95
CA PHE A 95 -11.66 -0.68 12.76
C PHE A 95 -11.49 0.72 13.34
N LEU A 96 -11.58 1.77 12.50
CA LEU A 96 -11.41 3.17 12.92
C LEU A 96 -12.51 3.61 13.91
N GLN A 97 -13.75 3.15 13.72
CA GLN A 97 -14.84 3.37 14.66
C GLN A 97 -14.56 2.71 16.02
N GLY A 98 -14.07 1.47 16.01
CA GLY A 98 -13.65 0.75 17.22
C GLY A 98 -12.52 1.44 17.98
N LYS A 99 -11.69 2.24 17.29
CA LYS A 99 -10.65 3.09 17.89
C LYS A 99 -11.16 4.45 18.36
N GLY A 100 -12.44 4.74 18.22
CA GLY A 100 -13.06 5.97 18.70
C GLY A 100 -12.77 7.22 17.86
N LEU A 101 -12.34 7.06 16.59
CA LEU A 101 -12.12 8.21 15.72
C LEU A 101 -13.45 8.88 15.35
N GLY A 102 -13.44 10.22 15.35
CA GLY A 102 -14.58 11.00 14.89
C GLY A 102 -14.87 10.82 13.39
N ARG A 103 -16.14 10.94 13.00
CA ARG A 103 -16.64 10.68 11.64
C ARG A 103 -15.84 11.43 10.55
N ASP A 104 -15.58 12.71 10.74
CA ASP A 104 -14.84 13.52 9.76
C ASP A 104 -13.43 12.94 9.47
N ARG A 105 -12.71 12.53 10.52
CA ARG A 105 -11.38 11.92 10.36
C ARG A 105 -11.46 10.56 9.69
N ILE A 106 -12.46 9.75 10.02
CA ILE A 106 -12.69 8.46 9.36
C ILE A 106 -12.88 8.67 7.85
N GLU A 107 -13.71 9.63 7.43
CA GLU A 107 -13.93 9.86 5.99
C GLU A 107 -12.64 10.31 5.28
N LYS A 108 -11.80 11.15 5.90
CA LYS A 108 -10.51 11.56 5.34
C LYS A 108 -9.55 10.38 5.19
N VAL A 109 -9.47 9.50 6.19
CA VAL A 109 -8.66 8.28 6.14
C VAL A 109 -9.15 7.35 5.02
N LEU A 110 -10.46 7.09 4.97
CA LEU A 110 -11.05 6.20 3.97
C LEU A 110 -10.91 6.75 2.54
N TYR A 111 -11.01 8.07 2.36
CA TYR A 111 -10.72 8.70 1.07
C TYR A 111 -9.27 8.41 0.63
N ALA A 112 -8.29 8.62 1.51
CA ALA A 112 -6.90 8.33 1.18
C ALA A 112 -6.68 6.84 0.85
N VAL A 113 -7.30 5.92 1.63
CA VAL A 113 -7.28 4.48 1.35
C VAL A 113 -7.94 4.16 0.02
N GLU A 114 -9.05 4.79 -0.32
CA GLU A 114 -9.77 4.51 -1.57
C GLU A 114 -8.98 4.90 -2.82
N VAL A 115 -8.29 6.04 -2.81
CA VAL A 115 -7.63 6.60 -3.99
C VAL A 115 -6.14 6.28 -4.07
N HIS A 116 -5.54 5.55 -3.11
CA HIS A 116 -4.10 5.29 -3.09
C HIS A 116 -3.63 4.46 -4.28
N SER A 117 -4.47 3.51 -4.75
CA SER A 117 -4.05 2.55 -5.77
C SER A 117 -3.85 3.21 -7.13
N PHE A 118 -2.63 3.11 -7.66
CA PHE A 118 -2.29 3.58 -9.00
C PHE A 118 -3.16 2.95 -10.09
N SER A 119 -3.48 1.66 -9.98
CA SER A 119 -4.25 0.92 -10.98
C SER A 119 -5.69 1.41 -11.14
N ARG A 120 -6.22 2.18 -10.18
CA ARG A 120 -7.55 2.79 -10.29
C ARG A 120 -7.58 4.03 -11.17
N GLY A 121 -6.42 4.63 -11.50
CA GLY A 121 -6.36 5.84 -12.33
C GLY A 121 -6.98 7.08 -11.70
N VAL A 122 -7.29 7.05 -10.39
CA VAL A 122 -7.87 8.19 -9.67
C VAL A 122 -6.74 9.09 -9.17
N ARG A 123 -6.80 10.38 -9.55
CA ARG A 123 -5.83 11.38 -9.05
C ARG A 123 -6.22 11.78 -7.62
N PRO A 124 -5.35 11.55 -6.61
CA PRO A 124 -5.61 11.99 -5.25
C PRO A 124 -5.58 13.52 -5.14
N VAL A 125 -6.52 14.10 -4.40
CA VAL A 125 -6.64 15.57 -4.24
C VAL A 125 -6.12 16.08 -2.90
N THR A 126 -6.15 15.26 -1.82
CA THR A 126 -5.60 15.64 -0.52
C THR A 126 -4.10 15.36 -0.44
N LEU A 127 -3.40 16.09 0.42
CA LEU A 127 -1.96 15.89 0.65
C LEU A 127 -1.67 14.48 1.15
N GLU A 128 -2.43 14.01 2.14
CA GLU A 128 -2.26 12.69 2.75
C GLU A 128 -2.47 11.57 1.72
N ALA A 129 -3.47 11.70 0.84
CA ALA A 129 -3.73 10.72 -0.21
C ALA A 129 -2.61 10.68 -1.25
N ARG A 130 -2.02 11.84 -1.61
CA ARG A 130 -0.86 11.92 -2.50
C ARG A 130 0.36 11.26 -1.88
N ILE A 131 0.65 11.59 -0.61
CA ILE A 131 1.79 11.01 0.11
C ILE A 131 1.64 9.50 0.24
N LEU A 132 0.45 9.01 0.57
CA LEU A 132 0.21 7.57 0.66
C LEU A 132 0.44 6.87 -0.69
N GLN A 133 -0.07 7.44 -1.79
CA GLN A 133 0.15 6.90 -3.13
C GLN A 133 1.64 6.86 -3.49
N ASP A 134 2.39 7.92 -3.17
CA ASP A 134 3.83 7.97 -3.46
C ASP A 134 4.62 7.01 -2.57
N ALA A 135 4.28 6.90 -1.29
CA ALA A 135 4.91 5.95 -0.37
C ALA A 135 4.70 4.49 -0.81
N ASP A 136 3.51 4.12 -1.27
CA ASP A 136 3.23 2.79 -1.82
C ASP A 136 4.00 2.54 -3.13
N ARG A 137 4.09 3.55 -4.01
CA ARG A 137 4.88 3.45 -5.25
C ARG A 137 6.36 3.27 -4.97
N LEU A 138 6.92 3.96 -3.98
CA LEU A 138 8.32 3.85 -3.60
C LEU A 138 8.67 2.44 -3.08
N ASP A 139 7.74 1.72 -2.44
CA ASP A 139 7.95 0.31 -2.03
C ASP A 139 7.97 -0.67 -3.23
N ALA A 140 7.60 -0.22 -4.43
CA ALA A 140 7.77 -0.97 -5.66
C ALA A 140 9.15 -0.77 -6.32
N MET A 141 10.05 0.02 -5.71
CA MET A 141 11.39 0.31 -6.22
C MET A 141 12.47 -0.48 -5.49
N GLY A 142 13.66 -0.54 -6.09
CA GLY A 142 14.83 -1.22 -5.51
C GLY A 142 14.66 -2.74 -5.39
N ALA A 143 15.49 -3.37 -4.58
CA ALA A 143 15.53 -4.83 -4.43
C ALA A 143 14.22 -5.42 -3.91
N ILE A 144 13.55 -4.73 -2.98
CA ILE A 144 12.25 -5.15 -2.44
C ILE A 144 11.18 -5.09 -3.52
N GLY A 145 11.15 -4.03 -4.33
CA GLY A 145 10.20 -3.92 -5.45
C GLY A 145 10.38 -5.04 -6.47
N ILE A 146 11.63 -5.39 -6.81
CA ILE A 146 11.93 -6.52 -7.68
C ILE A 146 11.43 -7.83 -7.07
N ALA A 147 11.75 -8.10 -5.81
CA ALA A 147 11.30 -9.31 -5.11
C ALA A 147 9.77 -9.42 -5.10
N ARG A 148 9.05 -8.35 -4.74
CA ARG A 148 7.58 -8.30 -4.73
C ARG A 148 6.97 -8.55 -6.10
N LEU A 149 7.57 -7.97 -7.16
CA LEU A 149 7.13 -8.19 -8.54
C LEU A 149 7.12 -9.68 -8.90
N PHE A 150 8.25 -10.36 -8.65
CA PHE A 150 8.37 -11.78 -9.02
C PHE A 150 7.56 -12.70 -8.09
N VAL A 151 7.37 -12.36 -6.82
CA VAL A 151 6.46 -13.08 -5.92
C VAL A 151 5.02 -13.00 -6.44
N THR A 152 4.54 -11.79 -6.76
CA THR A 152 3.19 -11.59 -7.33
C THR A 152 3.05 -12.30 -8.68
N GLY A 153 4.04 -12.15 -9.54
CA GLY A 153 4.01 -12.76 -10.86
C GLY A 153 4.04 -14.28 -10.84
N GLY A 154 4.81 -14.87 -9.92
CA GLY A 154 4.81 -16.31 -9.70
C GLY A 154 3.45 -16.83 -9.23
N ALA A 155 2.79 -16.11 -8.29
CA ALA A 155 1.44 -16.44 -7.83
C ALA A 155 0.37 -16.33 -8.93
N LEU A 156 0.60 -15.45 -9.93
CA LEU A 156 -0.29 -15.24 -11.08
C LEU A 156 0.09 -16.10 -12.31
N GLY A 157 1.14 -16.94 -12.22
CA GLY A 157 1.61 -17.78 -13.32
C GLY A 157 2.19 -17.00 -14.50
N ARG A 158 2.71 -15.78 -14.29
CA ARG A 158 3.30 -14.94 -15.34
C ARG A 158 4.70 -15.41 -15.69
N GLU A 159 5.05 -15.28 -17.00
CA GLU A 159 6.42 -15.44 -17.45
C GLU A 159 7.32 -14.32 -16.89
N MET A 160 8.62 -14.56 -16.76
CA MET A 160 9.54 -13.57 -16.20
C MET A 160 9.66 -12.33 -17.09
N TYR A 161 9.87 -12.53 -18.38
CA TYR A 161 10.01 -11.47 -19.40
C TYR A 161 9.81 -12.02 -20.81
N HIS A 162 9.55 -11.14 -21.77
CA HIS A 162 9.48 -11.50 -23.19
C HIS A 162 10.88 -11.76 -23.75
N LEU A 163 11.14 -12.96 -24.27
CA LEU A 163 12.49 -13.40 -24.66
C LEU A 163 13.13 -12.56 -25.76
N GLN A 164 12.35 -12.14 -26.78
CA GLN A 164 12.89 -11.41 -27.94
C GLN A 164 12.96 -9.89 -27.69
N ASP A 165 12.08 -9.34 -26.83
CA ASP A 165 12.08 -7.92 -26.52
C ASP A 165 11.75 -7.68 -25.03
N PRO A 166 12.70 -7.98 -24.12
CA PRO A 166 12.50 -7.84 -22.68
C PRO A 166 12.38 -6.39 -22.22
N PHE A 167 12.77 -5.43 -23.05
CA PHE A 167 12.79 -3.99 -22.73
C PHE A 167 11.67 -3.19 -23.38
N CYS A 168 10.67 -3.86 -24.00
CA CYS A 168 9.54 -3.21 -24.66
C CYS A 168 9.97 -2.12 -25.66
N ARG A 169 10.96 -2.40 -26.52
CA ARG A 169 11.48 -1.43 -27.50
C ARG A 169 10.61 -1.36 -28.75
N GLU A 170 10.03 -2.49 -29.14
CA GLU A 170 9.26 -2.65 -30.39
C GLU A 170 7.82 -3.11 -30.13
N ARG A 171 7.40 -3.23 -28.87
CA ARG A 171 6.08 -3.66 -28.47
C ARG A 171 5.57 -2.88 -27.26
N GLU A 172 4.25 -2.83 -27.09
CA GLU A 172 3.63 -2.33 -25.87
C GLU A 172 3.84 -3.29 -24.70
N PRO A 173 4.06 -2.75 -23.46
CA PRO A 173 4.17 -3.57 -22.26
C PRO A 173 2.88 -4.34 -21.96
N ASP A 174 2.98 -5.65 -21.73
CA ASP A 174 1.88 -6.52 -21.30
C ASP A 174 2.19 -7.17 -19.95
N ASP A 175 1.84 -6.47 -18.87
CA ASP A 175 2.07 -6.92 -17.49
C ASP A 175 1.08 -7.99 -17.01
N LYS A 176 0.14 -8.41 -17.85
CA LYS A 176 -0.68 -9.59 -17.58
C LYS A 176 0.06 -10.89 -17.94
N ARG A 177 0.98 -10.81 -18.87
CA ARG A 177 1.75 -11.95 -19.37
C ARG A 177 3.17 -11.99 -18.81
N TRP A 178 3.88 -10.86 -18.81
CA TRP A 178 5.28 -10.78 -18.42
C TRP A 178 5.51 -9.91 -17.19
N ASN A 179 6.26 -10.44 -16.21
CA ASN A 179 6.53 -9.74 -14.98
C ASN A 179 7.29 -8.43 -15.18
N LEU A 180 8.36 -8.48 -16.00
CA LEU A 180 9.22 -7.32 -16.22
C LEU A 180 8.46 -6.13 -16.82
N ASP A 181 7.45 -6.40 -17.64
CA ASP A 181 6.62 -5.39 -18.28
C ASP A 181 5.86 -4.51 -17.27
N HIS A 182 5.62 -5.03 -16.07
CA HIS A 182 4.97 -4.26 -15.00
C HIS A 182 5.78 -3.04 -14.58
N PHE A 183 7.11 -3.11 -14.62
CA PHE A 183 7.94 -1.94 -14.33
C PHE A 183 7.75 -0.83 -15.36
N TYR A 184 7.66 -1.18 -16.64
CA TYR A 184 7.41 -0.20 -17.71
C TYR A 184 6.03 0.46 -17.57
N ARG A 185 5.02 -0.29 -17.16
CA ARG A 185 3.67 0.26 -16.95
C ARG A 185 3.50 1.06 -15.68
N LYS A 186 4.22 0.70 -14.61
CA LYS A 186 4.01 1.30 -13.27
C LYS A 186 4.98 2.44 -12.98
N LEU A 187 6.21 2.38 -13.50
CA LEU A 187 7.29 3.30 -13.11
C LEU A 187 7.74 4.24 -14.24
N LEU A 188 7.42 3.95 -15.48
CA LEU A 188 7.73 4.76 -16.67
C LEU A 188 6.47 5.23 -17.37
#